data_db4f937c279ae5fcab1c2ba65d35c941
#
_entry.id   db4f937c279ae5fcab1c2ba65d35c941
#
_cell.length_a   1.000
_cell.length_b   1.000
_cell.length_c   1.000
_cell.angle_alpha   90.00
_cell.angle_beta   90.00
_cell.angle_gamma   90.00
#
_symmetry.space_group_name_H-M   'P 1'
#
loop_
_entity.id
_entity.type
_entity.pdbx_description
1 polymer ?
#
loop_
_entity_poly.entity_id
_entity_poly.type
_entity_poly.pdbx_seq_one_letter_code
_entity_poly.pdbx_strand_id
1 'polypeptide(L)'
;YIEEEYYENGKDKVAFFISTNVGEDEKELSKIASGGEMSRMMLAIKTVLANTDNTPILIFDEIDTGISGKAANAVAEKLNQISGKHQVLCISHLPNIAAVADFNYFISKSVVNDRTSTSIKQLNEQEIINEIARISSGEVNEVTIKYADKLRNKKIAS
;
A
#
# COMPACT_ATOMS: atom_id res chain seq x y z
N TYR A 1 -21.82 15.40 -7.67
CA TYR A 1 -22.67 16.60 -7.54
C TYR A 1 -21.87 17.81 -7.99
N ILE A 2 -22.46 18.67 -8.82
CA ILE A 2 -21.86 19.90 -9.34
C ILE A 2 -22.72 21.06 -8.84
N GLU A 3 -22.15 21.94 -8.03
CA GLU A 3 -22.79 23.19 -7.60
C GLU A 3 -22.24 24.35 -8.44
N GLU A 4 -23.10 25.19 -8.97
CA GLU A 4 -22.71 26.35 -9.79
C GLU A 4 -22.40 27.57 -8.91
N GLU A 5 -21.23 27.58 -8.26
CA GLU A 5 -20.68 28.75 -7.58
C GLU A 5 -19.24 29.02 -8.06
N TYR A 6 -18.78 30.27 -7.97
CA TYR A 6 -17.39 30.61 -8.30
C TYR A 6 -16.50 30.45 -7.06
N TYR A 7 -15.55 29.54 -7.14
CA TYR A 7 -14.53 29.27 -6.12
C TYR A 7 -13.15 29.69 -6.63
N GLU A 8 -12.15 29.75 -5.74
CA GLU A 8 -10.78 30.06 -6.13
C GLU A 8 -10.21 29.12 -7.19
N ASN A 9 -10.66 27.86 -7.22
CA ASN A 9 -10.20 26.80 -8.11
C ASN A 9 -11.13 26.52 -9.31
N GLY A 10 -12.17 27.31 -9.53
CA GLY A 10 -13.10 27.15 -10.65
C GLY A 10 -14.56 27.32 -10.29
N LYS A 11 -15.43 26.96 -11.23
CA LYS A 11 -16.89 27.13 -11.11
C LYS A 11 -17.57 25.94 -10.41
N ASP A 12 -17.00 24.73 -10.56
CA ASP A 12 -17.65 23.49 -10.15
C ASP A 12 -17.08 22.99 -8.81
N LYS A 13 -17.97 22.61 -7.89
CA LYS A 13 -17.64 21.88 -6.67
C LYS A 13 -17.91 20.40 -6.91
N VAL A 14 -16.86 19.59 -6.92
CA VAL A 14 -16.94 18.15 -7.16
C VAL A 14 -16.76 17.39 -5.85
N ALA A 15 -17.70 16.49 -5.53
CA ALA A 15 -17.60 15.57 -4.41
C ALA A 15 -17.73 14.12 -4.92
N PHE A 16 -16.85 13.25 -4.44
CA PHE A 16 -16.91 11.82 -4.72
C PHE A 16 -17.71 11.12 -3.63
N PHE A 17 -18.64 10.27 -4.04
CA PHE A 17 -19.42 9.42 -3.15
C PHE A 17 -19.12 7.95 -3.42
N ILE A 18 -19.15 7.14 -2.38
CA ILE A 18 -18.92 5.71 -2.46
C ILE A 18 -19.84 4.95 -1.51
N SER A 19 -20.31 3.80 -1.97
CA SER A 19 -20.89 2.74 -1.15
C SER A 19 -19.86 1.60 -1.04
N THR A 20 -19.41 1.30 0.16
CA THR A 20 -18.41 0.24 0.41
C THR A 20 -19.02 -1.14 0.53
N ASN A 21 -20.31 -1.22 0.84
CA ASN A 21 -21.06 -2.48 0.98
C ASN A 21 -22.38 -2.42 0.23
N VAL A 22 -22.81 -3.55 -0.29
CA VAL A 22 -24.11 -3.67 -0.96
C VAL A 22 -25.23 -3.37 0.04
N GLY A 23 -26.06 -2.38 -0.26
CA GLY A 23 -27.20 -1.98 0.58
C GLY A 23 -26.89 -0.89 1.62
N GLU A 24 -25.68 -0.38 1.67
CA GLU A 24 -25.36 0.83 2.43
C GLU A 24 -25.54 2.07 1.57
N ASP A 25 -25.92 3.18 2.24
CA ASP A 25 -26.01 4.48 1.60
C ASP A 25 -24.63 4.98 1.15
N GLU A 26 -24.61 5.71 0.05
CA GLU A 26 -23.42 6.39 -0.42
C GLU A 26 -22.95 7.44 0.58
N LYS A 27 -21.65 7.40 0.91
CA LYS A 27 -20.99 8.39 1.79
C LYS A 27 -19.99 9.21 1.00
N GLU A 28 -19.89 10.47 1.31
CA GLU A 28 -18.88 11.33 0.73
C GLU A 28 -17.48 10.83 1.10
N LEU A 29 -16.59 10.73 0.11
CA LEU A 29 -15.24 10.20 0.27
C LEU A 29 -14.45 10.92 1.38
N SER A 30 -14.64 12.23 1.51
CA SER A 30 -14.02 13.07 2.55
C SER A 30 -14.45 12.68 3.99
N LYS A 31 -15.55 11.94 4.15
CA LYS A 31 -16.12 11.51 5.43
C LYS A 31 -15.81 10.05 5.78
N ILE A 32 -14.99 9.37 4.97
CA ILE A 32 -14.60 8.00 5.27
C ILE A 32 -13.59 8.00 6.42
N ALA A 33 -13.94 7.25 7.47
CA ALA A 33 -13.22 7.27 8.74
C ALA A 33 -11.95 6.38 8.77
N SER A 34 -11.80 5.43 7.82
CA SER A 34 -10.67 4.48 7.82
C SER A 34 -9.54 4.93 6.90
N GLY A 35 -8.35 5.14 7.47
CA GLY A 35 -7.13 5.46 6.72
C GLY A 35 -6.81 4.41 5.66
N GLY A 36 -6.94 3.13 5.99
CA GLY A 36 -6.70 2.04 5.05
C GLY A 36 -7.69 2.01 3.89
N GLU A 37 -8.98 2.30 4.12
CA GLU A 37 -9.97 2.40 3.04
C GLU A 37 -9.64 3.58 2.12
N MET A 38 -9.33 4.74 2.68
CA MET A 38 -8.94 5.93 1.93
C MET A 38 -7.69 5.67 1.07
N SER A 39 -6.66 5.05 1.63
CA SER A 39 -5.42 4.71 0.92
C SER A 39 -5.69 3.77 -0.26
N ARG A 40 -6.54 2.74 -0.08
CA ARG A 40 -6.92 1.83 -1.18
C ARG A 40 -7.74 2.51 -2.26
N MET A 41 -8.65 3.41 -1.89
CA MET A 41 -9.42 4.19 -2.86
C MET A 41 -8.52 5.12 -3.66
N MET A 42 -7.60 5.81 -3.00
CA MET A 42 -6.60 6.65 -3.69
C MET A 42 -5.73 5.82 -4.62
N LEU A 43 -5.32 4.60 -4.23
CA LEU A 43 -4.61 3.69 -5.12
C LEU A 43 -5.45 3.35 -6.37
N ALA A 44 -6.74 3.06 -6.21
CA ALA A 44 -7.62 2.77 -7.35
C ALA A 44 -7.75 3.96 -8.29
N ILE A 45 -7.99 5.17 -7.78
CA ILE A 45 -8.08 6.41 -8.56
C ILE A 45 -6.74 6.67 -9.28
N LYS A 46 -5.61 6.61 -8.58
CA LYS A 46 -4.28 6.82 -9.15
C LYS A 46 -3.93 5.77 -10.22
N THR A 47 -4.39 4.53 -10.05
CA THR A 47 -4.21 3.48 -11.07
C THR A 47 -4.96 3.79 -12.37
N VAL A 48 -6.18 4.32 -12.27
CA VAL A 48 -6.98 4.73 -13.44
C VAL A 48 -6.35 5.95 -14.12
N LEU A 49 -5.87 6.91 -13.35
CA LEU A 49 -5.30 8.16 -13.84
C LEU A 49 -3.79 8.07 -14.17
N ALA A 50 -3.15 6.92 -14.01
CA ALA A 50 -1.70 6.77 -14.13
C ALA A 50 -1.08 7.26 -15.45
N ASN A 51 -1.87 7.37 -16.53
CA ASN A 51 -1.42 7.89 -17.82
C ASN A 51 -1.47 9.42 -17.93
N THR A 52 -2.26 10.08 -17.09
CA THR A 52 -2.51 11.53 -17.13
C THR A 52 -2.02 12.24 -15.87
N ASP A 53 -1.70 11.46 -14.82
CA ASP A 53 -1.21 11.98 -13.55
C ASP A 53 0.31 12.17 -13.61
N ASN A 54 0.76 13.40 -13.46
CA ASN A 54 2.17 13.77 -13.46
C ASN A 54 2.81 13.76 -12.05
N THR A 55 2.13 13.21 -11.04
CA THR A 55 2.67 13.09 -9.69
C THR A 55 3.87 12.13 -9.68
N PRO A 56 5.10 12.55 -9.39
CA PRO A 56 6.27 11.68 -9.54
C PRO A 56 6.38 10.63 -8.43
N ILE A 57 5.91 10.94 -7.23
CA ILE A 57 6.06 10.08 -6.03
C ILE A 57 4.69 9.89 -5.38
N LEU A 58 4.35 8.65 -5.07
CA LEU A 58 3.15 8.26 -4.33
C LEU A 58 3.55 7.57 -3.03
N ILE A 59 2.95 8.01 -1.92
CA ILE A 59 3.20 7.45 -0.59
C ILE A 59 1.89 6.86 -0.07
N PHE A 60 1.91 5.57 0.25
CA PHE A 60 0.78 4.86 0.82
C PHE A 60 1.12 4.38 2.23
N ASP A 61 0.36 4.88 3.19
CA ASP A 61 0.40 4.44 4.58
C ASP A 61 -0.92 3.73 4.92
N GLU A 62 -0.86 2.75 5.81
CA GLU A 62 -2.02 1.95 6.26
C GLU A 62 -2.82 1.24 5.16
N ILE A 63 -2.29 1.12 3.93
CA ILE A 63 -3.01 0.56 2.78
C ILE A 63 -3.46 -0.90 3.01
N ASP A 64 -2.78 -1.61 3.90
CA ASP A 64 -3.00 -3.00 4.27
C ASP A 64 -3.86 -3.19 5.53
N THR A 65 -4.29 -2.10 6.17
CA THR A 65 -5.15 -2.17 7.36
C THR A 65 -6.52 -2.78 7.01
N GLY A 66 -6.89 -3.83 7.77
CA GLY A 66 -8.19 -4.49 7.63
C GLY A 66 -8.34 -5.41 6.42
N ILE A 67 -7.25 -5.74 5.72
CA ILE A 67 -7.28 -6.68 4.58
C ILE A 67 -6.33 -7.86 4.78
N SER A 68 -6.62 -8.96 4.09
CA SER A 68 -5.79 -10.17 4.05
C SER A 68 -6.07 -10.98 2.77
N GLY A 69 -5.31 -12.04 2.55
CA GLY A 69 -5.57 -13.02 1.51
C GLY A 69 -5.70 -12.43 0.11
N LYS A 70 -6.86 -12.62 -0.53
CA LYS A 70 -7.10 -12.16 -1.92
C LYS A 70 -7.08 -10.64 -2.06
N ALA A 71 -7.59 -9.90 -1.08
CA ALA A 71 -7.59 -8.44 -1.10
C ALA A 71 -6.15 -7.88 -1.02
N ALA A 72 -5.30 -8.47 -0.18
CA ALA A 72 -3.90 -8.12 -0.09
C ALA A 72 -3.15 -8.37 -1.41
N ASN A 73 -3.44 -9.48 -2.10
CA ASN A 73 -2.87 -9.75 -3.43
C ASN A 73 -3.29 -8.69 -4.45
N ALA A 74 -4.57 -8.33 -4.50
CA ALA A 74 -5.07 -7.32 -5.43
C ALA A 74 -4.43 -5.95 -5.18
N VAL A 75 -4.23 -5.55 -3.93
CA VAL A 75 -3.51 -4.32 -3.57
C VAL A 75 -2.05 -4.40 -4.02
N ALA A 76 -1.35 -5.51 -3.76
CA ALA A 76 0.02 -5.71 -4.19
C ALA A 76 0.18 -5.62 -5.72
N GLU A 77 -0.73 -6.23 -6.48
CA GLU A 77 -0.75 -6.15 -7.95
C GLU A 77 -0.95 -4.71 -8.44
N LYS A 78 -1.85 -3.94 -7.82
CA LYS A 78 -2.08 -2.54 -8.17
C LYS A 78 -0.89 -1.64 -7.84
N LEU A 79 -0.24 -1.85 -6.68
CA LEU A 79 0.99 -1.16 -6.33
C LEU A 79 2.11 -1.44 -7.35
N ASN A 80 2.29 -2.70 -7.74
CA ASN A 80 3.25 -3.09 -8.76
C ASN A 80 2.92 -2.49 -10.15
N GLN A 81 1.65 -2.44 -10.51
CA GLN A 81 1.21 -1.81 -11.77
C GLN A 81 1.54 -0.32 -11.82
N ILE A 82 1.24 0.42 -10.74
CA ILE A 82 1.44 1.87 -10.72
C ILE A 82 2.91 2.25 -10.57
N SER A 83 3.75 1.39 -9.96
CA SER A 83 5.18 1.61 -9.80
C SER A 83 5.96 1.66 -11.13
N GLY A 84 5.38 1.14 -12.21
CA GLY A 84 5.94 1.28 -13.56
C GLY A 84 5.97 2.72 -14.09
N LYS A 85 5.23 3.66 -13.46
CA LYS A 85 5.14 5.07 -13.87
C LYS A 85 5.46 6.07 -12.77
N HIS A 86 5.35 5.68 -11.53
CA HIS A 86 5.55 6.52 -10.37
C HIS A 86 6.53 5.85 -9.41
N GLN A 87 7.31 6.62 -8.68
CA GLN A 87 8.01 6.09 -7.51
C GLN A 87 6.97 5.84 -6.41
N VAL A 88 6.82 4.59 -5.98
CA VAL A 88 5.86 4.21 -4.94
C VAL A 88 6.60 3.89 -3.64
N LEU A 89 6.26 4.59 -2.57
CA LEU A 89 6.66 4.29 -1.21
C LEU A 89 5.45 3.72 -0.46
N CYS A 90 5.59 2.54 0.11
CA CYS A 90 4.50 1.88 0.84
C CYS A 90 4.98 1.39 2.20
N ILE A 91 4.24 1.73 3.26
CA ILE A 91 4.45 1.19 4.60
C ILE A 91 3.46 0.04 4.78
N SER A 92 3.97 -1.17 5.03
CA SER A 92 3.14 -2.37 5.09
C SER A 92 3.72 -3.43 6.01
N HIS A 93 2.83 -4.22 6.60
CA HIS A 93 3.15 -5.42 7.38
C HIS A 93 2.69 -6.72 6.67
N LEU A 94 2.25 -6.63 5.41
CA LEU A 94 1.79 -7.80 4.66
C LEU A 94 2.89 -8.38 3.75
N PRO A 95 3.11 -9.71 3.79
CA PRO A 95 4.12 -10.39 3.00
C PRO A 95 3.91 -10.24 1.49
N ASN A 96 2.66 -10.16 1.05
CA ASN A 96 2.30 -10.00 -0.36
C ASN A 96 2.77 -8.66 -0.93
N ILE A 97 2.67 -7.59 -0.14
CA ILE A 97 3.12 -6.25 -0.53
C ILE A 97 4.65 -6.18 -0.49
N ALA A 98 5.28 -6.70 0.58
CA ALA A 98 6.73 -6.77 0.68
C ALA A 98 7.35 -7.57 -0.49
N ALA A 99 6.68 -8.63 -0.95
CA ALA A 99 7.16 -9.48 -2.03
C ALA A 99 7.20 -8.78 -3.40
N VAL A 100 6.32 -7.83 -3.68
CA VAL A 100 6.27 -7.14 -4.98
C VAL A 100 7.13 -5.87 -5.04
N ALA A 101 7.69 -5.41 -3.93
CA ALA A 101 8.54 -4.24 -3.90
C ALA A 101 9.89 -4.48 -4.62
N ASP A 102 10.46 -3.47 -5.31
CA ASP A 102 11.80 -3.55 -5.89
C ASP A 102 12.87 -3.46 -4.82
N PHE A 103 12.64 -2.61 -3.83
CA PHE A 103 13.52 -2.38 -2.69
C PHE A 103 12.72 -2.48 -1.40
N ASN A 104 13.26 -3.18 -0.41
CA ASN A 104 12.65 -3.31 0.91
C ASN A 104 13.56 -2.66 1.94
N TYR A 105 12.94 -1.91 2.86
CA TYR A 105 13.62 -1.29 3.99
C TYR A 105 13.02 -1.79 5.29
N PHE A 106 13.87 -2.28 6.17
CA PHE A 106 13.46 -2.71 7.51
C PHE A 106 13.58 -1.54 8.48
N ILE A 107 12.47 -1.23 9.14
CA ILE A 107 12.41 -0.19 10.16
C ILE A 107 12.38 -0.87 11.51
N SER A 108 13.31 -0.54 12.38
CA SER A 108 13.35 -1.03 13.77
C SER A 108 13.44 0.12 14.77
N LYS A 109 12.79 -0.08 15.91
CA LYS A 109 12.86 0.84 17.05
C LYS A 109 13.62 0.15 18.19
N SER A 110 14.58 0.83 18.77
CA SER A 110 15.33 0.38 19.94
C SER A 110 15.31 1.46 21.02
N VAL A 111 15.35 1.04 22.29
CA VAL A 111 15.49 1.96 23.42
C VAL A 111 16.94 1.91 23.87
N VAL A 112 17.64 3.03 23.78
CA VAL A 112 19.02 3.20 24.25
C VAL A 112 19.05 4.39 25.20
N ASN A 113 19.48 4.19 26.44
CA ASN A 113 19.54 5.23 27.48
C ASN A 113 18.20 5.98 27.64
N ASP A 114 17.08 5.26 27.80
CA ASP A 114 15.72 5.78 27.94
C ASP A 114 15.23 6.66 26.76
N ARG A 115 15.91 6.59 25.63
CA ARG A 115 15.47 7.26 24.40
C ARG A 115 15.17 6.24 23.32
N THR A 116 14.04 6.41 22.66
CA THR A 116 13.68 5.61 21.47
C THR A 116 14.48 6.10 20.27
N SER A 117 15.23 5.19 19.66
CA SER A 117 15.92 5.40 18.39
C SER A 117 15.26 4.57 17.30
N THR A 118 15.06 5.16 16.14
CA THR A 118 14.57 4.46 14.94
C THR A 118 15.72 4.28 13.96
N SER A 119 15.91 3.07 13.48
CA SER A 119 16.88 2.78 12.42
C SER A 119 16.17 2.24 11.18
N ILE A 120 16.73 2.55 10.02
CA ILE A 120 16.26 2.10 8.71
C ILE A 120 17.43 1.38 8.03
N LYS A 121 17.18 0.16 7.56
CA LYS A 121 18.16 -0.65 6.83
C LYS A 121 17.55 -1.14 5.53
N GLN A 122 18.23 -0.91 4.41
CA GLN A 122 17.89 -1.57 3.15
C GLN A 122 18.26 -3.05 3.23
N LEU A 123 17.33 -3.92 2.82
CA LEU A 123 17.51 -5.36 2.83
C LEU A 123 18.09 -5.86 1.50
N ASN A 124 19.01 -6.82 1.58
CA ASN A 124 19.41 -7.62 0.42
C ASN A 124 18.38 -8.73 0.14
N GLU A 125 18.51 -9.44 -0.98
CA GLU A 125 17.50 -10.42 -1.42
C GLU A 125 17.27 -11.55 -0.40
N GLN A 126 18.32 -12.06 0.25
CA GLN A 126 18.17 -13.10 1.27
C GLN A 126 17.48 -12.54 2.54
N GLU A 127 17.78 -11.32 2.92
CA GLU A 127 17.14 -10.64 4.04
C GLU A 127 15.66 -10.35 3.74
N ILE A 128 15.31 -10.01 2.48
CA ILE A 128 13.93 -9.84 2.04
C ILE A 128 13.14 -11.14 2.21
N ILE A 129 13.67 -12.27 1.73
CA ILE A 129 13.02 -13.57 1.89
C ILE A 129 12.81 -13.91 3.36
N ASN A 130 13.82 -13.71 4.20
CA ASN A 130 13.73 -13.96 5.64
C ASN A 130 12.68 -13.05 6.30
N GLU A 131 12.62 -11.77 5.91
CA GLU A 131 11.63 -10.83 6.47
C GLU A 131 10.21 -11.18 6.02
N ILE A 132 10.00 -11.54 4.74
CA ILE A 132 8.71 -12.03 4.24
C ILE A 132 8.29 -13.30 5.00
N ALA A 133 9.19 -14.23 5.27
CA ALA A 133 8.93 -15.42 6.07
C ALA A 133 8.50 -15.03 7.50
N ARG A 134 9.23 -14.12 8.15
CA ARG A 134 8.95 -13.63 9.49
C ARG A 134 7.56 -12.97 9.59
N ILE A 135 7.21 -12.07 8.67
CA ILE A 135 5.91 -11.37 8.69
C ILE A 135 4.74 -12.30 8.30
N SER A 136 5.01 -13.39 7.58
CA SER A 136 3.99 -14.37 7.17
C SER A 136 3.49 -15.22 8.34
N SER A 137 4.35 -15.57 9.28
CA SER A 137 4.06 -16.59 10.30
C SER A 137 4.63 -16.28 11.70
N GLY A 138 5.41 -15.21 11.84
CA GLY A 138 6.15 -14.89 13.06
C GLY A 138 7.48 -15.63 13.21
N GLU A 139 7.73 -16.67 12.40
CA GLU A 139 8.90 -17.53 12.49
C GLU A 139 9.62 -17.69 11.15
N VAL A 140 10.94 -17.87 11.20
CA VAL A 140 11.78 -18.15 10.02
C VAL A 140 12.23 -19.62 10.09
N ASN A 141 11.66 -20.46 9.24
CA ASN A 141 11.98 -21.88 9.09
C ASN A 141 11.91 -22.30 7.61
N GLU A 142 12.30 -23.53 7.29
CA GLU A 142 12.34 -24.01 5.90
C GLU A 142 10.99 -23.84 5.15
N VAL A 143 9.86 -24.05 5.81
CA VAL A 143 8.55 -23.97 5.20
C VAL A 143 8.20 -22.52 4.88
N THR A 144 8.43 -21.60 5.83
CA THR A 144 8.15 -20.18 5.66
C THR A 144 9.10 -19.53 4.67
N ILE A 145 10.36 -19.94 4.62
CA ILE A 145 11.32 -19.51 3.59
C ILE A 145 10.87 -19.95 2.19
N LYS A 146 10.47 -21.21 2.01
CA LYS A 146 9.95 -21.71 0.72
C LYS A 146 8.69 -20.94 0.27
N TYR A 147 7.82 -20.59 1.21
CA TYR A 147 6.65 -19.79 0.93
C TYR A 147 7.02 -18.35 0.51
N ALA A 148 7.94 -17.73 1.24
CA ALA A 148 8.43 -16.38 0.95
C ALA A 148 9.12 -16.31 -0.42
N ASP A 149 9.97 -17.28 -0.73
CA ASP A 149 10.63 -17.40 -2.03
C ASP A 149 9.61 -17.55 -3.16
N LYS A 150 8.59 -18.38 -2.99
CA LYS A 150 7.51 -18.53 -3.97
C LYS A 150 6.72 -17.22 -4.18
N LEU A 151 6.47 -16.45 -3.12
CA LEU A 151 5.81 -15.14 -3.23
C LEU A 151 6.69 -14.16 -4.01
N ARG A 152 7.97 -14.11 -3.69
CA ARG A 152 8.95 -13.23 -4.32
C ARG A 152 9.14 -13.54 -5.80
N ASN A 153 9.27 -14.83 -6.15
CA ASN A 153 9.46 -15.28 -7.54
C ASN A 153 8.25 -15.05 -8.44
N LYS A 154 7.03 -14.93 -7.90
CA LYS A 154 5.85 -14.55 -8.68
C LYS A 154 5.98 -13.17 -9.34
N LYS A 155 6.67 -12.23 -8.69
CA LYS A 155 6.94 -10.90 -9.25
C LYS A 155 7.83 -10.96 -10.49
N ILE A 156 8.84 -11.84 -10.49
CA ILE A 156 9.84 -11.95 -11.56
C ILE A 156 9.22 -12.53 -12.84
N ALA A 157 8.08 -13.22 -12.72
CA ALA A 157 7.38 -13.90 -13.82
C ALA A 157 6.22 -13.08 -14.44
N SER A 158 5.90 -11.89 -13.91
CA SER A 158 4.84 -10.98 -14.39
C SER A 158 5.43 -9.72 -15.00
#